data_ef9dc41aa3814ea47126846ae157ac6a
#
_entry.id   ef9dc41aa3814ea47126846ae157ac6a
#
_cell.length_a   1.000
_cell.length_b   1.000
_cell.length_c   1.000
_cell.angle_alpha   90.00
_cell.angle_beta   90.00
_cell.angle_gamma   90.00
#
_symmetry.space_group_name_H-M   'P 1'
#
loop_
_entity.id
_entity.type
_entity.pdbx_description
1 polymer ?
#
loop_
_entity_poly.entity_id
_entity_poly.type
_entity_poly.pdbx_seq_one_letter_code
_entity_poly.pdbx_strand_id
1 'polypeptide(L)'
;MSKVLFVYAKGGPPLGYALSRVAARSAVHLLALSALPPTVAASVDRLCASLLSPSEAERRDLVSLIVSRAQAVGADAVVTFSEYAVVAVAEACEKLGLAGAGTSCALARDKRMMRRTWEEHGISQPRFRPVATERDLRDAAGALRFPLLLKAAWSAGSTAHRTLRTPDEVPAAWERAREVMAESAQLGYAELHVAGAGADFLVEEIVPGTAADWFDQEGWGDYVSVEGVVVDGEFRPVCLSGRMPTVEPFTERAGITPAALPDDAQRRIVDLAREAVDALGLHTCGTHTEIKLGADGQMWVIETAARFGGAMTVPQIEEVFGLDLIGMLTDHLLGRAVSWPAEVRTPQEARGAAGSLVVLAVDGAGAAWPDQRVWDFPTVRDAVPLSVGSHLSVVAESSLPDGAPVPVYDPAAGANTMAALCLLSATDPETVLRDFRTLVDALPQVLPQVLPTDGIMEVQS
;
A
#
# COMPACT_ATOMS: atom_id res chain seq x y z
N MET A 1 23.24 -1.21 23.37
CA MET A 1 22.42 -1.54 22.19
C MET A 1 21.59 -0.31 21.89
N SER A 2 21.59 0.15 20.62
CA SER A 2 20.79 1.32 20.22
C SER A 2 19.32 1.06 20.48
N LYS A 3 18.56 2.11 20.76
CA LYS A 3 17.12 2.06 21.06
C LYS A 3 16.33 2.71 19.93
N VAL A 4 15.29 2.06 19.48
CA VAL A 4 14.39 2.56 18.44
C VAL A 4 12.98 2.67 18.99
N LEU A 5 12.36 3.83 18.84
CA LEU A 5 10.92 3.95 18.97
C LEU A 5 10.28 3.60 17.63
N PHE A 6 9.63 2.44 17.54
CA PHE A 6 8.87 2.04 16.35
C PHE A 6 7.41 2.46 16.51
N VAL A 7 6.96 3.40 15.67
CA VAL A 7 5.58 3.89 15.65
C VAL A 7 4.80 3.08 14.62
N TYR A 8 3.84 2.29 15.09
CA TYR A 8 2.99 1.45 14.26
C TYR A 8 1.58 2.02 14.14
N ALA A 9 1.11 2.14 12.91
CA ALA A 9 -0.29 2.32 12.55
C ALA A 9 -0.63 1.35 11.40
N LYS A 10 -1.89 1.26 10.99
CA LYS A 10 -2.25 0.47 9.80
C LYS A 10 -1.63 1.04 8.52
N GLY A 11 -1.48 0.21 7.50
CA GLY A 11 -0.90 0.56 6.20
C GLY A 11 0.63 0.49 6.19
N GLY A 12 1.17 -0.24 5.22
CA GLY A 12 2.60 -0.53 5.10
C GLY A 12 2.89 -2.03 5.08
N PRO A 13 4.16 -2.44 5.24
CA PRO A 13 4.56 -3.84 5.34
C PRO A 13 3.93 -4.52 6.57
N PRO A 14 3.78 -5.86 6.59
CA PRO A 14 3.31 -6.60 7.75
C PRO A 14 4.13 -6.29 8.99
N LEU A 15 3.45 -6.08 10.14
CA LEU A 15 4.10 -5.67 11.38
C LEU A 15 5.12 -6.71 11.86
N GLY A 16 4.77 -7.99 11.83
CA GLY A 16 5.68 -9.05 12.28
C GLY A 16 6.97 -9.11 11.48
N TYR A 17 6.88 -8.88 10.17
CA TYR A 17 8.05 -8.76 9.31
C TYR A 17 8.89 -7.54 9.67
N ALA A 18 8.30 -6.35 9.70
CA ALA A 18 9.01 -5.10 9.98
C ALA A 18 9.65 -5.13 11.37
N LEU A 19 8.90 -5.58 12.39
CA LEU A 19 9.38 -5.68 13.76
C LEU A 19 10.62 -6.57 13.89
N SER A 20 10.62 -7.72 13.20
CA SER A 20 11.76 -8.65 13.24
C SER A 20 13.05 -8.01 12.69
N ARG A 21 12.94 -7.18 11.64
CA ARG A 21 14.10 -6.50 11.02
C ARG A 21 14.65 -5.37 11.89
N VAL A 22 13.76 -4.59 12.52
CA VAL A 22 14.17 -3.53 13.46
C VAL A 22 14.77 -4.13 14.74
N ALA A 23 14.16 -5.19 15.30
CA ALA A 23 14.63 -5.86 16.51
C ALA A 23 15.98 -6.56 16.34
N ALA A 24 16.32 -7.01 15.13
CA ALA A 24 17.64 -7.56 14.84
C ALA A 24 18.78 -6.51 14.97
N ARG A 25 18.44 -5.21 15.01
CA ARG A 25 19.39 -4.09 15.00
C ARG A 25 19.40 -3.25 16.27
N SER A 26 18.31 -3.30 17.05
CA SER A 26 18.10 -2.38 18.17
C SER A 26 17.19 -2.98 19.25
N ALA A 27 17.19 -2.37 20.43
CA ALA A 27 16.13 -2.57 21.39
C ALA A 27 14.90 -1.78 20.93
N VAL A 28 13.79 -2.47 20.64
CA VAL A 28 12.58 -1.87 20.09
C VAL A 28 11.63 -1.49 21.19
N HIS A 29 11.21 -0.23 21.19
CA HIS A 29 10.07 0.27 21.96
C HIS A 29 8.93 0.51 20.98
N LEU A 30 7.85 -0.30 21.05
CA LEU A 30 6.74 -0.24 20.11
C LEU A 30 5.66 0.71 20.63
N LEU A 31 5.35 1.76 19.86
CA LEU A 31 4.20 2.63 20.06
C LEU A 31 3.09 2.24 19.07
N ALA A 32 2.07 1.54 19.56
CA ALA A 32 0.97 1.03 18.74
C ALA A 32 -0.18 2.05 18.70
N LEU A 33 -0.33 2.75 17.58
CA LEU A 33 -1.44 3.69 17.34
C LEU A 33 -2.71 2.97 16.85
N SER A 34 -2.56 1.80 16.26
CA SER A 34 -3.66 0.91 15.85
C SER A 34 -3.64 -0.37 16.67
N ALA A 35 -4.78 -1.08 16.70
CA ALA A 35 -4.85 -2.41 17.28
C ALA A 35 -3.84 -3.36 16.61
N LEU A 36 -3.15 -4.12 17.42
CA LEU A 36 -2.20 -5.13 16.92
C LEU A 36 -2.96 -6.34 16.37
N PRO A 37 -2.53 -6.90 15.24
CA PRO A 37 -3.06 -8.19 14.79
C PRO A 37 -2.80 -9.27 15.86
N PRO A 38 -3.81 -10.10 16.23
CA PRO A 38 -3.63 -11.12 17.27
C PRO A 38 -2.46 -12.06 17.01
N THR A 39 -2.19 -12.37 15.75
CA THR A 39 -1.12 -13.27 15.30
C THR A 39 0.29 -12.77 15.59
N VAL A 40 0.49 -11.46 15.83
CA VAL A 40 1.81 -10.87 16.11
C VAL A 40 2.08 -10.68 17.61
N ALA A 41 1.11 -10.91 18.49
CA ALA A 41 1.24 -10.67 19.93
C ALA A 41 2.48 -11.35 20.54
N ALA A 42 2.66 -12.64 20.29
CA ALA A 42 3.83 -13.39 20.77
C ALA A 42 5.17 -12.85 20.22
N SER A 43 5.18 -12.28 19.01
CA SER A 43 6.37 -11.66 18.44
C SER A 43 6.66 -10.32 19.12
N VAL A 44 5.63 -9.52 19.41
CA VAL A 44 5.76 -8.26 20.15
C VAL A 44 6.32 -8.53 21.55
N ASP A 45 5.76 -9.48 22.30
CA ASP A 45 6.24 -9.87 23.64
C ASP A 45 7.70 -10.30 23.64
N ARG A 46 8.14 -11.00 22.60
CA ARG A 46 9.52 -11.50 22.49
C ARG A 46 10.52 -10.46 22.00
N LEU A 47 10.12 -9.58 21.07
CA LEU A 47 11.03 -8.73 20.33
C LEU A 47 11.06 -7.28 20.84
N CYS A 48 10.03 -6.83 21.55
CA CYS A 48 9.97 -5.46 22.06
C CYS A 48 10.44 -5.36 23.51
N ALA A 49 11.25 -4.34 23.79
CA ALA A 49 11.61 -3.98 25.16
C ALA A 49 10.42 -3.37 25.91
N SER A 50 9.50 -2.73 25.21
CA SER A 50 8.22 -2.24 25.74
C SER A 50 7.17 -2.11 24.62
N LEU A 51 5.90 -2.25 25.03
CA LEU A 51 4.73 -1.95 24.21
C LEU A 51 3.95 -0.79 24.88
N LEU A 52 3.62 0.21 24.09
CA LEU A 52 2.83 1.37 24.48
C LEU A 52 1.61 1.47 23.57
N SER A 53 0.41 1.41 24.17
CA SER A 53 -0.86 1.59 23.46
C SER A 53 -1.54 2.82 24.04
N PRO A 54 -1.45 3.98 23.37
CA PRO A 54 -1.99 5.23 23.90
C PRO A 54 -3.51 5.23 23.89
N SER A 55 -4.11 5.91 24.84
CA SER A 55 -5.54 6.21 24.86
C SER A 55 -5.92 7.15 23.71
N GLU A 56 -7.20 7.24 23.39
CA GLU A 56 -7.70 8.17 22.38
C GLU A 56 -7.35 9.63 22.70
N ALA A 57 -7.39 10.01 23.97
CA ALA A 57 -7.03 11.36 24.42
C ALA A 57 -5.56 11.68 24.13
N GLU A 58 -4.65 10.73 24.35
CA GLU A 58 -3.21 10.90 24.05
C GLU A 58 -2.94 10.98 22.55
N ARG A 59 -3.77 10.35 21.70
CA ARG A 59 -3.62 10.41 20.24
C ARG A 59 -4.01 11.73 19.60
N ARG A 60 -4.63 12.67 20.35
CA ARG A 60 -5.04 13.98 19.81
C ARG A 60 -3.86 14.84 19.38
N ASP A 61 -2.69 14.64 19.98
CA ASP A 61 -1.44 15.28 19.58
C ASP A 61 -0.35 14.20 19.41
N LEU A 62 -0.35 13.57 18.25
CA LEU A 62 0.57 12.48 17.92
C LEU A 62 2.03 12.92 17.98
N VAL A 63 2.32 14.13 17.54
CA VAL A 63 3.70 14.64 17.51
C VAL A 63 4.24 14.76 18.92
N SER A 64 3.51 15.42 19.84
CA SER A 64 3.93 15.55 21.24
C SER A 64 3.99 14.19 21.93
N LEU A 65 3.08 13.28 21.64
CA LEU A 65 3.11 11.91 22.14
C LEU A 65 4.40 11.20 21.71
N ILE A 66 4.72 11.20 20.41
CA ILE A 66 5.92 10.53 19.88
C ILE A 66 7.18 11.13 20.50
N VAL A 67 7.28 12.47 20.55
CA VAL A 67 8.42 13.17 21.16
C VAL A 67 8.61 12.74 22.62
N SER A 68 7.54 12.81 23.43
CA SER A 68 7.61 12.45 24.84
C SER A 68 8.01 11.00 25.07
N ARG A 69 7.51 10.07 24.23
CA ARG A 69 7.84 8.65 24.34
C ARG A 69 9.27 8.36 23.88
N ALA A 70 9.73 8.99 22.80
CA ALA A 70 11.12 8.88 22.34
C ALA A 70 12.11 9.35 23.43
N GLN A 71 11.83 10.49 24.05
CA GLN A 71 12.65 11.02 25.15
C GLN A 71 12.63 10.10 26.37
N ALA A 72 11.45 9.59 26.76
CA ALA A 72 11.29 8.73 27.93
C ALA A 72 12.09 7.41 27.81
N VAL A 73 12.18 6.84 26.61
CA VAL A 73 12.98 5.62 26.38
C VAL A 73 14.43 5.92 26.01
N GLY A 74 14.77 7.16 25.70
CA GLY A 74 16.07 7.57 25.18
C GLY A 74 16.33 6.96 23.81
N ALA A 75 15.39 7.15 22.87
CA ALA A 75 15.49 6.59 21.53
C ALA A 75 16.59 7.27 20.71
N ASP A 76 17.45 6.48 20.06
CA ASP A 76 18.46 6.94 19.13
C ASP A 76 17.87 7.18 17.71
N ALA A 77 16.73 6.55 17.39
CA ALA A 77 15.96 6.78 16.18
C ALA A 77 14.47 6.56 16.43
N VAL A 78 13.62 7.24 15.64
CA VAL A 78 12.18 7.01 15.56
C VAL A 78 11.86 6.54 14.16
N VAL A 79 11.21 5.39 14.04
CA VAL A 79 10.89 4.79 12.73
C VAL A 79 9.40 4.53 12.58
N THR A 80 8.91 4.64 11.37
CA THR A 80 7.61 4.13 10.95
C THR A 80 7.69 3.61 9.52
N PHE A 81 6.89 2.60 9.21
CA PHE A 81 6.67 2.09 7.86
C PHE A 81 5.18 2.17 7.50
N SER A 82 4.40 2.84 8.35
CA SER A 82 2.95 2.96 8.25
C SER A 82 2.56 4.28 7.59
N GLU A 83 1.74 4.23 6.56
CA GLU A 83 1.23 5.39 5.83
C GLU A 83 0.63 6.45 6.76
N TYR A 84 -0.13 6.02 7.76
CA TYR A 84 -0.87 6.90 8.68
C TYR A 84 -0.01 7.51 9.80
N ALA A 85 1.28 7.23 9.85
CA ALA A 85 2.18 7.77 10.87
C ALA A 85 3.34 8.60 10.31
N VAL A 86 3.55 8.61 8.97
CA VAL A 86 4.75 9.21 8.36
C VAL A 86 4.91 10.69 8.69
N VAL A 87 3.83 11.48 8.63
CA VAL A 87 3.90 12.93 8.88
C VAL A 87 4.21 13.22 10.36
N ALA A 88 3.47 12.60 11.27
CA ALA A 88 3.68 12.81 12.71
C ALA A 88 5.08 12.35 13.18
N VAL A 89 5.59 11.24 12.61
CA VAL A 89 6.95 10.77 12.88
C VAL A 89 7.98 11.73 12.32
N ALA A 90 7.81 12.23 11.10
CA ALA A 90 8.74 13.20 10.51
C ALA A 90 8.84 14.49 11.33
N GLU A 91 7.70 15.06 11.74
CA GLU A 91 7.66 16.24 12.61
C GLU A 91 8.28 15.98 13.99
N ALA A 92 8.04 14.79 14.57
CA ALA A 92 8.66 14.41 15.82
C ALA A 92 10.19 14.25 15.69
N CYS A 93 10.68 13.65 14.61
CA CYS A 93 12.11 13.53 14.31
C CYS A 93 12.77 14.90 14.21
N GLU A 94 12.14 15.86 13.51
CA GLU A 94 12.65 17.24 13.43
C GLU A 94 12.77 17.90 14.80
N LYS A 95 11.72 17.79 15.65
CA LYS A 95 11.74 18.33 17.02
C LYS A 95 12.79 17.68 17.91
N LEU A 96 13.13 16.41 17.65
CA LEU A 96 14.12 15.66 18.41
C LEU A 96 15.54 15.82 17.85
N GLY A 97 15.73 16.42 16.69
CA GLY A 97 17.01 16.47 15.97
C GLY A 97 17.46 15.10 15.48
N LEU A 98 16.52 14.20 15.17
CA LEU A 98 16.79 12.86 14.64
C LEU A 98 16.60 12.83 13.13
N ALA A 99 17.29 11.93 12.43
CA ALA A 99 17.09 11.69 11.01
C ALA A 99 15.68 11.13 10.74
N GLY A 100 15.08 11.52 9.61
CA GLY A 100 13.74 11.08 9.20
C GLY A 100 13.35 11.60 7.82
N ALA A 101 12.10 11.41 7.44
CA ALA A 101 11.58 11.76 6.11
C ALA A 101 11.63 13.25 5.77
N GLY A 102 11.79 14.13 6.77
CA GLY A 102 11.61 15.57 6.61
C GLY A 102 10.13 15.96 6.59
N THR A 103 9.80 17.18 7.03
CA THR A 103 8.40 17.66 7.08
C THR A 103 7.76 17.80 5.70
N SER A 104 8.56 17.88 4.64
CA SER A 104 8.09 17.81 3.25
C SER A 104 7.33 16.52 2.90
N CYS A 105 7.46 15.45 3.71
CA CYS A 105 6.69 14.22 3.52
C CYS A 105 5.17 14.45 3.55
N ALA A 106 4.70 15.54 4.13
CA ALA A 106 3.30 15.96 4.05
C ALA A 106 2.83 16.18 2.60
N LEU A 107 3.73 16.59 1.67
CA LEU A 107 3.43 16.71 0.25
C LEU A 107 3.16 15.35 -0.38
N ALA A 108 3.87 14.31 0.05
CA ALA A 108 3.63 12.94 -0.41
C ALA A 108 2.34 12.34 0.20
N ARG A 109 1.87 12.86 1.34
CA ARG A 109 0.70 12.32 2.05
C ARG A 109 -0.62 12.92 1.58
N ASP A 110 -0.64 14.22 1.25
CA ASP A 110 -1.82 14.91 0.72
C ASP A 110 -1.82 14.88 -0.82
N LYS A 111 -2.68 14.07 -1.42
CA LYS A 111 -2.77 13.93 -2.87
C LYS A 111 -3.00 15.26 -3.61
N ARG A 112 -3.63 16.24 -2.98
CA ARG A 112 -3.87 17.58 -3.56
C ARG A 112 -2.58 18.39 -3.63
N MET A 113 -1.81 18.33 -2.54
CA MET A 113 -0.50 19.00 -2.45
C MET A 113 0.50 18.33 -3.40
N MET A 114 0.54 17.00 -3.41
CA MET A 114 1.35 16.18 -4.31
C MET A 114 1.10 16.58 -5.77
N ARG A 115 -0.16 16.62 -6.20
CA ARG A 115 -0.55 17.01 -7.56
C ARG A 115 -0.12 18.44 -7.92
N ARG A 116 -0.27 19.41 -7.00
CA ARG A 116 0.17 20.79 -7.22
C ARG A 116 1.68 20.90 -7.36
N THR A 117 2.42 20.24 -6.47
CA THR A 117 3.88 20.20 -6.53
C THR A 117 4.36 19.65 -7.87
N TRP A 118 3.77 18.56 -8.34
CA TRP A 118 4.13 17.98 -9.64
C TRP A 118 3.71 18.87 -10.83
N GLU A 119 2.57 19.54 -10.75
CA GLU A 119 2.15 20.51 -11.78
C GLU A 119 3.14 21.68 -11.89
N GLU A 120 3.61 22.22 -10.75
CA GLU A 120 4.60 23.29 -10.68
C GLU A 120 5.96 22.89 -11.27
N HIS A 121 6.31 21.60 -11.20
CA HIS A 121 7.55 21.05 -11.77
C HIS A 121 7.38 20.46 -13.17
N GLY A 122 6.18 20.54 -13.77
CA GLY A 122 5.92 20.04 -15.12
C GLY A 122 5.93 18.51 -15.25
N ILE A 123 5.74 17.77 -14.14
CA ILE A 123 5.77 16.31 -14.11
C ILE A 123 4.48 15.74 -14.69
N SER A 124 4.62 14.73 -15.54
CA SER A 124 3.49 14.06 -16.20
C SER A 124 2.58 13.38 -15.18
N GLN A 125 1.32 13.81 -15.11
CA GLN A 125 0.30 13.32 -14.16
C GLN A 125 -1.11 13.53 -14.72
N PRO A 126 -2.15 12.88 -14.17
CA PRO A 126 -3.54 13.17 -14.52
C PRO A 126 -3.93 14.65 -14.25
N ARG A 127 -4.74 15.25 -15.12
CA ARG A 127 -5.35 16.55 -14.81
C ARG A 127 -6.32 16.42 -13.64
N PHE A 128 -6.31 17.35 -12.72
CA PHE A 128 -7.02 17.24 -11.44
C PHE A 128 -7.66 18.56 -10.99
N ARG A 129 -8.57 18.46 -10.01
CA ARG A 129 -9.10 19.59 -9.24
C ARG A 129 -9.29 19.17 -7.77
N PRO A 130 -8.92 20.00 -6.79
CA PRO A 130 -9.32 19.81 -5.40
C PRO A 130 -10.83 20.04 -5.24
N VAL A 131 -11.48 19.29 -4.36
CA VAL A 131 -12.92 19.30 -4.14
C VAL A 131 -13.22 19.35 -2.64
N ALA A 132 -13.94 20.37 -2.18
CA ALA A 132 -14.38 20.50 -0.79
C ALA A 132 -15.90 20.33 -0.66
N THR A 133 -16.64 20.57 -1.73
CA THR A 133 -18.10 20.53 -1.76
C THR A 133 -18.60 19.81 -3.01
N GLU A 134 -19.86 19.35 -2.99
CA GLU A 134 -20.53 18.81 -4.18
C GLU A 134 -20.50 19.82 -5.35
N ARG A 135 -20.61 21.12 -5.05
CA ARG A 135 -20.53 22.17 -6.06
C ARG A 135 -19.16 22.18 -6.75
N ASP A 136 -18.08 22.09 -5.97
CA ASP A 136 -16.72 22.03 -6.53
C ASP A 136 -16.56 20.82 -7.43
N LEU A 137 -17.13 19.66 -7.03
CA LEU A 137 -17.11 18.45 -7.85
C LEU A 137 -17.89 18.65 -9.16
N ARG A 138 -19.03 19.34 -9.12
CA ARG A 138 -19.84 19.67 -10.30
C ARG A 138 -19.10 20.62 -11.23
N ASP A 139 -18.47 21.66 -10.68
CA ASP A 139 -17.68 22.63 -11.44
C ASP A 139 -16.44 21.94 -12.07
N ALA A 140 -15.78 21.05 -11.33
CA ALA A 140 -14.67 20.24 -11.84
C ALA A 140 -15.11 19.28 -12.97
N ALA A 141 -16.26 18.64 -12.82
CA ALA A 141 -16.85 17.75 -13.84
C ALA A 141 -17.18 18.50 -15.15
N GLY A 142 -17.44 19.80 -15.09
CA GLY A 142 -17.62 20.66 -16.27
C GLY A 142 -16.29 21.07 -16.93
N ALA A 143 -15.15 20.95 -16.23
CA ALA A 143 -13.84 21.42 -16.69
C ALA A 143 -12.86 20.29 -17.07
N LEU A 144 -13.10 19.07 -16.60
CA LEU A 144 -12.28 17.88 -16.84
C LEU A 144 -12.96 16.94 -17.84
N ARG A 145 -12.17 16.04 -18.44
CA ARG A 145 -12.68 15.03 -19.38
C ARG A 145 -13.06 13.75 -18.66
N PHE A 146 -14.26 13.27 -18.88
CA PHE A 146 -14.73 11.97 -18.39
C PHE A 146 -13.99 10.80 -19.09
N PRO A 147 -13.84 9.66 -18.42
CA PRO A 147 -14.26 9.38 -17.05
C PRO A 147 -13.37 10.07 -16.00
N LEU A 148 -13.95 10.34 -14.83
CA LEU A 148 -13.26 10.99 -13.71
C LEU A 148 -13.14 10.03 -12.52
N LEU A 149 -12.12 10.23 -11.69
CA LEU A 149 -11.92 9.51 -10.44
C LEU A 149 -11.95 10.50 -9.28
N LEU A 150 -12.94 10.39 -8.41
CA LEU A 150 -13.01 11.09 -7.12
C LEU A 150 -12.23 10.26 -6.09
N LYS A 151 -11.31 10.90 -5.36
CA LYS A 151 -10.43 10.29 -4.34
C LYS A 151 -10.47 11.09 -3.05
N ALA A 152 -10.41 10.43 -1.89
CA ALA A 152 -10.08 11.12 -0.65
C ALA A 152 -8.61 11.55 -0.65
N ALA A 153 -8.33 12.78 -0.23
CA ALA A 153 -6.99 13.38 -0.30
C ALA A 153 -5.95 12.65 0.54
N TRP A 154 -6.37 12.10 1.69
CA TRP A 154 -5.52 11.43 2.67
C TRP A 154 -5.80 9.91 2.77
N SER A 155 -6.41 9.29 1.76
CA SER A 155 -6.69 7.85 1.75
C SER A 155 -5.47 7.02 1.34
N ALA A 156 -5.53 5.73 1.66
CA ALA A 156 -4.64 4.68 1.17
C ALA A 156 -5.45 3.43 0.81
N GLY A 157 -4.93 2.55 -0.03
CA GLY A 157 -5.58 1.28 -0.41
C GLY A 157 -6.88 1.46 -1.19
N SER A 158 -6.96 2.48 -2.04
CA SER A 158 -8.14 2.80 -2.89
C SER A 158 -9.43 3.11 -2.10
N THR A 159 -9.33 3.46 -0.81
CA THR A 159 -10.50 3.82 0.02
C THR A 159 -11.14 5.11 -0.49
N ALA A 160 -12.47 5.12 -0.56
CA ALA A 160 -13.31 6.22 -1.05
C ALA A 160 -13.04 6.63 -2.52
N HIS A 161 -12.49 5.71 -3.32
CA HIS A 161 -12.39 5.91 -4.77
C HIS A 161 -13.76 5.75 -5.43
N ARG A 162 -14.11 6.68 -6.33
CA ARG A 162 -15.36 6.64 -7.10
C ARG A 162 -15.11 7.08 -8.53
N THR A 163 -15.41 6.20 -9.48
CA THR A 163 -15.44 6.54 -10.91
C THR A 163 -16.73 7.26 -11.23
N LEU A 164 -16.62 8.39 -11.93
CA LEU A 164 -17.74 9.09 -12.55
C LEU A 164 -17.60 8.98 -14.07
N ARG A 165 -18.65 8.54 -14.74
CA ARG A 165 -18.70 8.40 -16.20
C ARG A 165 -19.49 9.51 -16.86
N THR A 166 -20.41 10.13 -16.11
CA THR A 166 -21.26 11.23 -16.55
C THR A 166 -21.42 12.30 -15.46
N PRO A 167 -21.77 13.54 -15.82
CA PRO A 167 -22.07 14.59 -14.83
C PRO A 167 -23.25 14.27 -13.90
N ASP A 168 -24.19 13.45 -14.34
CA ASP A 168 -25.38 13.09 -13.55
C ASP A 168 -25.05 12.19 -12.33
N GLU A 169 -23.86 11.56 -12.34
CA GLU A 169 -23.39 10.72 -11.23
C GLU A 169 -22.82 11.53 -10.06
N VAL A 170 -22.57 12.83 -10.24
CA VAL A 170 -21.93 13.68 -9.23
C VAL A 170 -22.59 13.64 -7.86
N PRO A 171 -23.94 13.80 -7.71
CA PRO A 171 -24.56 13.80 -6.39
C PRO A 171 -24.38 12.47 -5.65
N ALA A 172 -24.61 11.35 -6.33
CA ALA A 172 -24.48 10.02 -5.72
C ALA A 172 -23.04 9.68 -5.38
N ALA A 173 -22.07 10.05 -6.22
CA ALA A 173 -20.67 9.83 -5.96
C ALA A 173 -20.17 10.66 -4.76
N TRP A 174 -20.61 11.91 -4.63
CA TRP A 174 -20.30 12.78 -3.52
C TRP A 174 -20.83 12.23 -2.19
N GLU A 175 -22.10 11.87 -2.16
CA GLU A 175 -22.75 11.33 -0.97
C GLU A 175 -22.05 10.05 -0.50
N ARG A 176 -21.84 9.09 -1.42
CA ARG A 176 -21.19 7.82 -1.06
C ARG A 176 -19.74 7.99 -0.62
N ALA A 177 -18.96 8.91 -1.25
CA ALA A 177 -17.60 9.19 -0.83
C ALA A 177 -17.55 9.73 0.62
N ARG A 178 -18.49 10.60 0.98
CA ARG A 178 -18.62 11.12 2.36
C ARG A 178 -19.02 10.06 3.38
N GLU A 179 -19.93 9.15 3.02
CA GLU A 179 -20.32 8.02 3.86
C GLU A 179 -19.11 7.12 4.17
N VAL A 180 -18.36 6.72 3.12
CA VAL A 180 -17.16 5.89 3.29
C VAL A 180 -16.11 6.59 4.17
N MET A 181 -15.94 7.90 4.02
CA MET A 181 -15.05 8.66 4.89
C MET A 181 -15.51 8.63 6.34
N ALA A 182 -16.81 8.77 6.61
CA ALA A 182 -17.37 8.70 7.96
C ALA A 182 -17.22 7.29 8.57
N GLU A 183 -17.49 6.24 7.80
CA GLU A 183 -17.27 4.84 8.19
C GLU A 183 -15.80 4.57 8.51
N SER A 184 -14.87 5.07 7.70
CA SER A 184 -13.42 4.91 7.87
C SER A 184 -12.92 5.56 9.16
N ALA A 185 -13.49 6.70 9.57
CA ALA A 185 -13.18 7.35 10.85
C ALA A 185 -13.53 6.44 12.04
N GLN A 186 -14.66 5.75 11.99
CA GLN A 186 -15.09 4.82 13.03
C GLN A 186 -14.17 3.59 13.13
N LEU A 187 -13.54 3.19 12.02
CA LEU A 187 -12.59 2.09 11.96
C LEU A 187 -11.17 2.45 12.44
N GLY A 188 -10.96 3.69 12.91
CA GLY A 188 -9.68 4.14 13.47
C GLY A 188 -8.67 4.65 12.44
N TYR A 189 -9.12 4.99 11.24
CA TYR A 189 -8.32 5.71 10.24
C TYR A 189 -8.41 7.23 10.49
N ALA A 190 -8.05 7.67 11.69
CA ALA A 190 -8.25 9.06 12.15
C ALA A 190 -7.54 10.11 11.26
N GLU A 191 -6.43 9.75 10.61
CA GLU A 191 -5.72 10.64 9.68
C GLU A 191 -6.48 10.91 8.38
N LEU A 192 -7.45 10.07 8.01
CA LEU A 192 -8.34 10.37 6.88
C LEU A 192 -9.14 11.66 7.12
N HIS A 193 -9.22 12.07 8.37
CA HIS A 193 -9.99 13.21 8.87
C HIS A 193 -9.12 14.25 9.56
N VAL A 194 -8.03 14.70 8.91
CA VAL A 194 -7.24 15.82 9.44
C VAL A 194 -8.15 17.04 9.56
N ALA A 195 -8.51 17.39 10.78
CA ALA A 195 -9.38 18.50 11.08
C ALA A 195 -8.78 19.81 10.52
N GLY A 196 -9.55 20.52 9.70
CA GLY A 196 -9.14 21.80 9.11
C GLY A 196 -8.45 21.72 7.76
N ALA A 197 -8.34 20.57 7.13
CA ALA A 197 -7.73 20.42 5.80
C ALA A 197 -8.56 20.96 4.62
N GLY A 198 -9.63 21.67 4.85
CA GLY A 198 -10.47 22.33 3.82
C GLY A 198 -11.18 21.33 2.91
N ALA A 199 -10.60 20.98 1.77
CA ALA A 199 -11.15 19.99 0.85
C ALA A 199 -10.64 18.60 1.22
N ASP A 200 -11.54 17.65 1.47
CA ASP A 200 -11.20 16.28 1.84
C ASP A 200 -10.95 15.38 0.62
N PHE A 201 -11.20 15.87 -0.58
CA PHE A 201 -11.16 15.13 -1.82
C PHE A 201 -10.37 15.84 -2.93
N LEU A 202 -10.00 15.08 -3.93
CA LEU A 202 -9.67 15.60 -5.27
C LEU A 202 -10.41 14.75 -6.31
N VAL A 203 -10.63 15.33 -7.47
CA VAL A 203 -11.12 14.64 -8.67
C VAL A 203 -10.09 14.78 -9.79
N GLU A 204 -9.84 13.69 -10.51
CA GLU A 204 -8.86 13.66 -11.61
C GLU A 204 -9.42 12.95 -12.84
N GLU A 205 -8.88 13.28 -14.02
CA GLU A 205 -9.15 12.55 -15.25
C GLU A 205 -8.57 11.12 -15.12
N ILE A 206 -9.33 10.10 -15.50
CA ILE A 206 -8.80 8.76 -15.64
C ILE A 206 -8.01 8.71 -16.95
N VAL A 207 -6.68 8.60 -16.84
CA VAL A 207 -5.80 8.48 -18.01
C VAL A 207 -5.89 7.08 -18.60
N PRO A 208 -5.94 6.95 -19.94
CA PRO A 208 -6.02 5.65 -20.60
C PRO A 208 -4.70 4.90 -20.43
N GLY A 209 -4.78 3.69 -19.88
CA GLY A 209 -3.63 2.81 -19.72
C GLY A 209 -3.64 1.64 -20.65
N THR A 210 -2.46 1.11 -20.96
CA THR A 210 -2.27 -0.16 -21.65
C THR A 210 -0.99 -0.85 -21.16
N ALA A 211 -1.05 -2.17 -21.05
CA ALA A 211 0.12 -3.00 -20.77
C ALA A 211 0.74 -3.54 -22.08
N ALA A 212 -0.01 -3.53 -23.19
CA ALA A 212 0.37 -4.20 -24.43
C ALA A 212 1.64 -3.64 -25.10
N ASP A 213 1.92 -2.33 -24.91
CA ASP A 213 3.10 -1.68 -25.49
C ASP A 213 4.34 -1.83 -24.57
N TRP A 214 4.17 -2.46 -23.39
CA TRP A 214 5.19 -2.51 -22.33
C TRP A 214 5.62 -3.92 -21.96
N PHE A 215 4.72 -4.88 -22.02
CA PHE A 215 4.98 -6.27 -21.63
C PHE A 215 4.75 -7.21 -22.80
N ASP A 216 5.66 -8.17 -22.98
CA ASP A 216 5.55 -9.18 -24.03
C ASP A 216 4.42 -10.20 -23.75
N GLN A 217 4.10 -10.43 -22.47
CA GLN A 217 3.08 -11.38 -22.06
C GLN A 217 1.78 -10.65 -21.65
N GLU A 218 0.65 -11.20 -22.07
CA GLU A 218 -0.68 -10.73 -21.64
C GLU A 218 -0.97 -11.04 -20.18
N GLY A 219 -1.79 -10.18 -19.55
CA GLY A 219 -2.27 -10.36 -18.18
C GLY A 219 -1.59 -9.44 -17.16
N TRP A 220 -0.61 -8.65 -17.57
CA TRP A 220 -0.08 -7.55 -16.79
C TRP A 220 -1.08 -6.39 -16.73
N GLY A 221 -1.08 -5.68 -15.61
CA GLY A 221 -1.79 -4.42 -15.47
C GLY A 221 -1.02 -3.27 -16.14
N ASP A 222 -1.73 -2.19 -16.37
CA ASP A 222 -1.24 -0.98 -17.04
C ASP A 222 -0.59 0.02 -16.07
N TYR A 223 -0.04 -0.45 -14.97
CA TYR A 223 0.75 0.37 -14.05
C TYR A 223 1.80 -0.47 -13.33
N VAL A 224 2.82 0.23 -12.87
CA VAL A 224 3.97 -0.33 -12.14
C VAL A 224 4.27 0.54 -10.93
N SER A 225 5.09 0.03 -10.01
CA SER A 225 5.70 0.87 -8.99
C SER A 225 7.21 0.81 -9.03
N VAL A 226 7.83 1.96 -8.75
CA VAL A 226 9.25 2.08 -8.47
C VAL A 226 9.43 2.09 -6.96
N GLU A 227 10.07 1.05 -6.45
CA GLU A 227 10.45 0.96 -5.05
C GLU A 227 11.81 1.60 -4.86
N GLY A 228 11.94 2.45 -3.85
CA GLY A 228 13.18 3.19 -3.63
C GLY A 228 13.36 3.64 -2.19
N VAL A 229 14.41 4.40 -2.00
CA VAL A 229 14.70 5.07 -0.74
C VAL A 229 15.27 6.46 -1.05
N VAL A 230 14.91 7.45 -0.24
CA VAL A 230 15.65 8.71 -0.18
C VAL A 230 16.59 8.64 1.00
N VAL A 231 17.84 8.96 0.77
CA VAL A 231 18.91 8.94 1.78
C VAL A 231 19.58 10.31 1.75
N ASP A 232 19.46 11.05 2.84
CA ASP A 232 20.03 12.40 2.98
C ASP A 232 19.66 13.35 1.82
N GLY A 233 18.40 13.22 1.32
CA GLY A 233 17.86 14.02 0.22
C GLY A 233 18.16 13.47 -1.19
N GLU A 234 18.89 12.37 -1.32
CA GLU A 234 19.19 11.73 -2.60
C GLU A 234 18.29 10.52 -2.86
N PHE A 235 17.50 10.53 -3.94
CA PHE A 235 16.67 9.40 -4.32
C PHE A 235 17.49 8.26 -4.94
N ARG A 236 17.33 7.06 -4.42
CA ARG A 236 17.97 5.83 -4.87
C ARG A 236 16.88 4.80 -5.23
N PRO A 237 16.60 4.59 -6.51
CA PRO A 237 15.68 3.53 -6.95
C PRO A 237 16.27 2.16 -6.62
N VAL A 238 15.42 1.24 -6.15
CA VAL A 238 15.83 -0.11 -5.78
C VAL A 238 15.41 -1.11 -6.85
N CYS A 239 14.14 -1.17 -7.21
CA CYS A 239 13.62 -2.06 -8.26
C CYS A 239 12.25 -1.58 -8.73
N LEU A 240 11.75 -2.22 -9.81
CA LEU A 240 10.37 -2.06 -10.28
C LEU A 240 9.56 -3.29 -9.95
N SER A 241 8.29 -3.06 -9.57
CA SER A 241 7.29 -4.11 -9.42
C SER A 241 6.17 -3.93 -10.44
N GLY A 242 5.84 -4.99 -11.15
CA GLY A 242 4.68 -5.05 -12.05
C GLY A 242 3.40 -5.36 -11.28
N ARG A 243 2.27 -5.25 -11.93
CA ARG A 243 0.95 -5.46 -11.31
C ARG A 243 0.06 -6.34 -12.18
N MET A 244 -0.87 -7.05 -11.55
CA MET A 244 -2.06 -7.56 -12.26
C MET A 244 -3.04 -6.41 -12.54
N PRO A 245 -3.95 -6.57 -13.51
CA PRO A 245 -5.04 -5.63 -13.71
C PRO A 245 -5.83 -5.41 -12.40
N THR A 246 -6.16 -4.15 -12.10
CA THR A 246 -6.94 -3.79 -10.92
C THR A 246 -8.39 -4.24 -11.04
N VAL A 247 -9.08 -4.39 -9.91
CA VAL A 247 -10.52 -4.51 -9.85
C VAL A 247 -11.13 -3.11 -9.75
N GLU A 248 -12.22 -2.86 -10.52
CA GLU A 248 -12.86 -1.54 -10.52
C GLU A 248 -13.26 -1.10 -9.09
N PRO A 249 -13.03 0.21 -8.72
CA PRO A 249 -12.57 1.31 -9.58
C PRO A 249 -11.04 1.41 -9.76
N PHE A 250 -10.20 0.75 -9.02
CA PHE A 250 -8.73 0.64 -9.10
C PHE A 250 -8.18 -0.09 -7.88
N THR A 251 -8.93 -1.05 -7.34
CA THR A 251 -8.43 -1.86 -6.22
C THR A 251 -7.31 -2.77 -6.71
N GLU A 252 -6.16 -2.64 -6.09
CA GLU A 252 -4.99 -3.46 -6.38
C GLU A 252 -5.27 -4.93 -6.04
N ARG A 253 -4.90 -5.82 -6.96
CA ARG A 253 -5.07 -7.27 -6.80
C ARG A 253 -3.75 -7.96 -6.48
N ALA A 254 -2.71 -7.66 -7.25
CA ALA A 254 -1.41 -8.27 -7.02
C ALA A 254 -0.25 -7.40 -7.50
N GLY A 255 0.83 -7.44 -6.72
CA GLY A 255 2.13 -6.90 -7.08
C GLY A 255 3.15 -8.01 -7.28
N ILE A 256 4.02 -7.89 -8.29
CA ILE A 256 5.02 -8.90 -8.67
C ILE A 256 6.38 -8.22 -8.84
N THR A 257 7.38 -8.69 -8.13
CA THR A 257 8.77 -8.22 -8.17
C THR A 257 9.67 -9.33 -8.71
N PRO A 258 10.54 -9.02 -9.70
CA PRO A 258 10.67 -7.78 -10.45
C PRO A 258 9.57 -7.60 -11.50
N ALA A 259 9.41 -6.40 -12.04
CA ALA A 259 8.58 -6.18 -13.23
C ALA A 259 9.26 -6.77 -14.47
N ALA A 260 8.51 -7.52 -15.29
CA ALA A 260 9.00 -8.14 -16.54
C ALA A 260 9.07 -7.12 -17.70
N LEU A 261 9.82 -6.03 -17.50
CA LEU A 261 9.95 -4.93 -18.45
C LEU A 261 11.33 -4.92 -19.11
N PRO A 262 11.43 -4.51 -20.40
CA PRO A 262 12.71 -4.24 -21.04
C PRO A 262 13.53 -3.16 -20.33
N ASP A 263 14.86 -3.21 -20.39
CA ASP A 263 15.76 -2.30 -19.66
C ASP A 263 15.56 -0.83 -20.02
N ASP A 264 15.24 -0.52 -21.29
CA ASP A 264 14.98 0.86 -21.72
C ASP A 264 13.66 1.40 -21.15
N ALA A 265 12.63 0.57 -21.07
CA ALA A 265 11.37 0.91 -20.40
C ALA A 265 11.59 1.14 -18.90
N GLN A 266 12.35 0.26 -18.24
CA GLN A 266 12.68 0.44 -16.83
C GLN A 266 13.41 1.77 -16.56
N ARG A 267 14.42 2.13 -17.38
CA ARG A 267 15.14 3.40 -17.24
C ARG A 267 14.20 4.60 -17.33
N ARG A 268 13.34 4.65 -18.36
CA ARG A 268 12.40 5.75 -18.55
C ARG A 268 11.42 5.90 -17.38
N ILE A 269 10.95 4.78 -16.84
CA ILE A 269 10.05 4.75 -15.67
C ILE A 269 10.77 5.25 -14.42
N VAL A 270 12.03 4.82 -14.22
CA VAL A 270 12.86 5.28 -13.09
C VAL A 270 13.16 6.77 -13.18
N ASP A 271 13.42 7.30 -14.38
CA ASP A 271 13.67 8.72 -14.58
C ASP A 271 12.45 9.56 -14.19
N LEU A 272 11.25 9.15 -14.63
CA LEU A 272 10.01 9.82 -14.23
C LEU A 272 9.75 9.71 -12.71
N ALA A 273 10.02 8.55 -12.11
CA ALA A 273 9.90 8.38 -10.66
C ALA A 273 10.88 9.28 -9.91
N ARG A 274 12.11 9.44 -10.41
CA ARG A 274 13.12 10.34 -9.84
C ARG A 274 12.63 11.79 -9.85
N GLU A 275 12.15 12.29 -10.99
CA GLU A 275 11.59 13.63 -11.10
C GLU A 275 10.46 13.84 -10.08
N ALA A 276 9.57 12.84 -9.94
CA ALA A 276 8.44 12.92 -9.03
C ALA A 276 8.84 12.92 -7.54
N VAL A 277 9.83 12.10 -7.16
CA VAL A 277 10.33 12.01 -5.78
C VAL A 277 11.16 13.26 -5.42
N ASP A 278 12.04 13.70 -6.32
CA ASP A 278 12.91 14.88 -6.11
C ASP A 278 12.06 16.14 -5.91
N ALA A 279 10.97 16.31 -6.68
CA ALA A 279 10.06 17.44 -6.53
C ALA A 279 9.38 17.49 -5.15
N LEU A 280 9.19 16.36 -4.47
CA LEU A 280 8.60 16.32 -3.13
C LEU A 280 9.59 16.68 -2.02
N GLY A 281 10.88 16.74 -2.31
CA GLY A 281 11.91 17.18 -1.36
C GLY A 281 12.00 16.30 -0.11
N LEU A 282 11.79 14.99 -0.23
CA LEU A 282 11.93 14.03 0.86
C LEU A 282 13.37 13.94 1.35
N HIS A 283 13.60 13.59 2.63
CA HIS A 283 14.96 13.56 3.16
C HIS A 283 15.49 12.13 3.40
N THR A 284 14.95 11.38 4.38
CA THR A 284 15.41 10.00 4.65
C THR A 284 14.22 9.11 4.97
N CYS A 285 13.77 8.35 3.97
CA CYS A 285 12.64 7.43 4.08
C CYS A 285 12.62 6.44 2.92
N GLY A 286 11.86 5.37 3.06
CA GLY A 286 11.44 4.55 1.92
C GLY A 286 10.57 5.35 0.95
N THR A 287 10.49 4.91 -0.30
CA THR A 287 9.55 5.46 -1.29
C THR A 287 8.87 4.34 -2.06
N HIS A 288 7.65 4.63 -2.48
CA HIS A 288 6.84 3.78 -3.35
C HIS A 288 6.13 4.71 -4.34
N THR A 289 6.54 4.68 -5.61
CA THR A 289 6.02 5.59 -6.65
C THR A 289 5.28 4.79 -7.71
N GLU A 290 4.00 5.05 -7.86
CA GLU A 290 3.13 4.40 -8.84
C GLU A 290 3.10 5.18 -10.16
N ILE A 291 3.29 4.47 -11.27
CA ILE A 291 3.32 5.04 -12.61
C ILE A 291 2.37 4.26 -13.51
N LYS A 292 1.42 4.98 -14.11
CA LYS A 292 0.50 4.49 -15.13
C LYS A 292 1.20 4.44 -16.48
N LEU A 293 1.01 3.35 -17.19
CA LEU A 293 1.61 3.07 -18.49
C LEU A 293 0.56 3.27 -19.59
N GLY A 294 0.85 4.11 -20.56
CA GLY A 294 -0.05 4.42 -21.68
C GLY A 294 0.50 3.95 -23.01
N ALA A 295 -0.28 4.16 -24.06
CA ALA A 295 0.13 3.88 -25.43
C ALA A 295 1.31 4.76 -25.87
N ASP A 296 2.04 4.33 -26.89
CA ASP A 296 3.14 5.07 -27.50
C ASP A 296 4.19 5.55 -26.47
N GLY A 297 4.38 4.79 -25.41
CA GLY A 297 5.33 5.09 -24.35
C GLY A 297 4.94 6.25 -23.43
N GLN A 298 3.70 6.66 -23.40
CA GLN A 298 3.19 7.66 -22.45
C GLN A 298 3.20 7.12 -21.03
N MET A 299 3.47 7.98 -20.06
CA MET A 299 3.50 7.65 -18.64
C MET A 299 2.94 8.79 -17.79
N TRP A 300 2.29 8.44 -16.68
CA TRP A 300 1.80 9.41 -15.69
C TRP A 300 2.10 8.93 -14.29
N VAL A 301 2.65 9.81 -13.47
CA VAL A 301 2.80 9.52 -12.03
C VAL A 301 1.42 9.56 -11.38
N ILE A 302 1.09 8.48 -10.67
CA ILE A 302 -0.19 8.35 -9.96
C ILE A 302 -0.04 8.74 -8.49
N GLU A 303 0.99 8.25 -7.82
CA GLU A 303 1.21 8.51 -6.40
C GLU A 303 2.66 8.24 -6.01
N THR A 304 3.18 8.99 -5.03
CA THR A 304 4.42 8.68 -4.32
C THR A 304 4.15 8.70 -2.83
N ALA A 305 4.43 7.60 -2.15
CA ALA A 305 4.38 7.52 -0.70
C ALA A 305 5.77 7.70 -0.10
N ALA A 306 5.87 8.42 1.03
CA ALA A 306 7.12 8.62 1.78
C ALA A 306 7.38 7.44 2.75
N ARG A 307 7.15 6.23 2.28
CA ARG A 307 7.40 4.95 2.95
C ARG A 307 7.55 3.84 1.90
N PHE A 308 8.07 2.70 2.31
CA PHE A 308 8.09 1.52 1.44
C PHE A 308 6.69 1.04 1.05
N GLY A 309 6.58 0.34 -0.08
CA GLY A 309 5.35 -0.28 -0.55
C GLY A 309 4.70 -1.15 0.53
N GLY A 310 3.37 -1.14 0.54
CA GLY A 310 2.55 -1.95 1.46
C GLY A 310 2.50 -3.41 1.07
N ALA A 311 1.56 -4.13 1.67
CA ALA A 311 1.39 -5.58 1.48
C ALA A 311 2.74 -6.32 1.67
N MET A 312 3.18 -7.12 0.69
CA MET A 312 4.41 -7.89 0.76
C MET A 312 5.54 -7.31 -0.11
N THR A 313 5.46 -6.04 -0.52
CA THR A 313 6.47 -5.43 -1.41
C THR A 313 7.89 -5.54 -0.86
N VAL A 314 8.12 -5.18 0.41
CA VAL A 314 9.46 -5.27 1.01
C VAL A 314 9.92 -6.71 1.19
N PRO A 315 9.10 -7.65 1.71
CA PRO A 315 9.42 -9.06 1.71
C PRO A 315 9.75 -9.65 0.33
N GLN A 316 9.03 -9.25 -0.72
CA GLN A 316 9.33 -9.66 -2.10
C GLN A 316 10.74 -9.21 -2.54
N ILE A 317 11.10 -7.96 -2.23
CA ILE A 317 12.43 -7.41 -2.56
C ILE A 317 13.54 -8.16 -1.83
N GLU A 318 13.33 -8.50 -0.55
CA GLU A 318 14.28 -9.31 0.20
C GLU A 318 14.42 -10.73 -0.39
N GLU A 319 13.30 -11.38 -0.73
CA GLU A 319 13.27 -12.71 -1.36
C GLU A 319 14.05 -12.72 -2.68
N VAL A 320 13.75 -11.75 -3.53
CA VAL A 320 14.24 -11.70 -4.92
C VAL A 320 15.68 -11.20 -5.01
N PHE A 321 16.03 -10.16 -4.25
CA PHE A 321 17.32 -9.47 -4.36
C PHE A 321 18.21 -9.61 -3.12
N GLY A 322 17.70 -10.15 -2.02
CA GLY A 322 18.42 -10.25 -0.75
C GLY A 322 18.62 -8.92 -0.05
N LEU A 323 17.77 -7.92 -0.33
CA LEU A 323 17.86 -6.57 0.23
C LEU A 323 16.86 -6.39 1.37
N ASP A 324 17.34 -6.41 2.61
CA ASP A 324 16.53 -6.07 3.80
C ASP A 324 16.36 -4.55 3.93
N LEU A 325 15.46 -3.96 3.15
CA LEU A 325 15.28 -2.51 3.09
C LEU A 325 14.89 -1.88 4.44
N ILE A 326 14.08 -2.59 5.24
CA ILE A 326 13.70 -2.12 6.59
C ILE A 326 14.92 -2.06 7.49
N GLY A 327 15.72 -3.11 7.50
CA GLY A 327 16.93 -3.14 8.28
C GLY A 327 17.97 -2.14 7.81
N MET A 328 18.16 -2.00 6.51
CA MET A 328 19.08 -1.01 5.92
C MET A 328 18.67 0.42 6.29
N LEU A 329 17.38 0.77 6.17
CA LEU A 329 16.89 2.09 6.57
C LEU A 329 17.04 2.32 8.09
N THR A 330 16.76 1.29 8.90
CA THR A 330 16.94 1.36 10.36
C THR A 330 18.42 1.61 10.72
N ASP A 331 19.34 0.89 10.08
CA ASP A 331 20.78 1.09 10.30
C ASP A 331 21.24 2.50 9.90
N HIS A 332 20.74 3.00 8.76
CA HIS A 332 21.05 4.37 8.32
C HIS A 332 20.52 5.43 9.33
N LEU A 333 19.26 5.30 9.78
CA LEU A 333 18.67 6.19 10.78
C LEU A 333 19.38 6.13 12.15
N LEU A 334 20.07 5.03 12.45
CA LEU A 334 20.94 4.88 13.62
C LEU A 334 22.38 5.38 13.38
N GLY A 335 22.66 6.05 12.26
CA GLY A 335 23.98 6.58 11.90
C GLY A 335 25.01 5.52 11.53
N ARG A 336 24.59 4.31 11.15
CA ARG A 336 25.46 3.24 10.72
C ARG A 336 25.70 3.30 9.22
N ALA A 337 26.86 2.85 8.77
CA ALA A 337 27.16 2.75 7.34
C ALA A 337 26.28 1.70 6.66
N VAL A 338 25.62 2.08 5.58
CA VAL A 338 24.77 1.20 4.77
C VAL A 338 25.21 1.27 3.31
N SER A 339 25.34 0.11 2.68
CA SER A 339 25.66 0.01 1.25
C SER A 339 24.36 -0.07 0.44
N TRP A 340 23.84 1.06 0.03
CA TRP A 340 22.65 1.12 -0.84
C TRP A 340 23.00 0.72 -2.27
N PRO A 341 22.04 0.11 -3.03
CA PRO A 341 22.23 -0.10 -4.46
C PRO A 341 22.59 1.22 -5.17
N ALA A 342 23.60 1.18 -6.01
CA ALA A 342 24.00 2.34 -6.81
C ALA A 342 23.05 2.56 -8.00
N GLU A 343 22.48 1.45 -8.52
CA GLU A 343 21.56 1.44 -9.65
C GLU A 343 20.35 0.58 -9.32
N VAL A 344 19.26 0.77 -10.07
CA VAL A 344 18.06 -0.04 -9.98
C VAL A 344 18.37 -1.51 -10.29
N ARG A 345 17.83 -2.42 -9.46
CA ARG A 345 17.95 -3.85 -9.68
C ARG A 345 17.05 -4.30 -10.81
N THR A 346 17.61 -5.08 -11.71
CA THR A 346 16.93 -5.57 -12.91
C THR A 346 16.50 -7.05 -12.76
N PRO A 347 15.60 -7.56 -13.62
CA PRO A 347 15.24 -8.97 -13.61
C PRO A 347 16.43 -9.93 -13.77
N GLN A 348 17.50 -9.52 -14.45
CA GLN A 348 18.70 -10.33 -14.66
C GLN A 348 19.52 -10.55 -13.39
N GLU A 349 19.39 -9.67 -12.40
CA GLU A 349 20.05 -9.78 -11.10
C GLU A 349 19.19 -10.52 -10.07
N ALA A 350 17.94 -10.84 -10.42
CA ALA A 350 16.97 -11.47 -9.55
C ALA A 350 17.28 -12.96 -9.34
N ARG A 351 17.03 -13.47 -8.14
CA ARG A 351 17.14 -14.90 -7.77
C ARG A 351 15.90 -15.70 -8.14
N GLY A 352 14.96 -15.10 -8.82
CA GLY A 352 13.63 -15.57 -9.13
C GLY A 352 12.65 -14.42 -9.12
N ALA A 353 11.39 -14.70 -8.84
CA ALA A 353 10.37 -13.67 -8.68
C ALA A 353 9.47 -13.98 -7.48
N ALA A 354 8.91 -12.94 -6.90
CA ALA A 354 7.93 -13.06 -5.83
C ALA A 354 6.78 -12.08 -6.04
N GLY A 355 5.56 -12.48 -5.66
CA GLY A 355 4.40 -11.62 -5.77
C GLY A 355 3.48 -11.77 -4.56
N SER A 356 2.69 -10.74 -4.29
CA SER A 356 1.62 -10.79 -3.30
C SER A 356 0.26 -10.69 -3.99
N LEU A 357 -0.67 -11.55 -3.59
CA LEU A 357 -2.04 -11.58 -4.07
C LEU A 357 -2.97 -11.17 -2.93
N VAL A 358 -3.77 -10.14 -3.16
CA VAL A 358 -4.92 -9.76 -2.33
C VAL A 358 -6.12 -10.57 -2.78
N VAL A 359 -6.58 -11.48 -1.93
CA VAL A 359 -7.75 -12.32 -2.21
C VAL A 359 -9.03 -11.53 -1.96
N LEU A 360 -9.71 -11.18 -3.04
CA LEU A 360 -11.02 -10.52 -3.06
C LEU A 360 -12.08 -11.49 -3.58
N ALA A 361 -13.34 -11.32 -3.16
CA ALA A 361 -14.47 -12.14 -3.64
C ALA A 361 -14.90 -11.78 -5.08
N VAL A 362 -13.92 -11.74 -6.00
CA VAL A 362 -14.14 -11.48 -7.43
C VAL A 362 -13.34 -12.47 -8.29
N ASP A 363 -13.86 -12.76 -9.47
CA ASP A 363 -13.19 -13.62 -10.46
C ASP A 363 -12.06 -12.91 -11.25
N GLY A 364 -11.47 -13.58 -12.23
CA GLY A 364 -10.43 -13.05 -13.09
C GLY A 364 -10.85 -11.80 -13.88
N ALA A 365 -12.12 -11.66 -14.20
CA ALA A 365 -12.69 -10.52 -14.91
C ALA A 365 -13.10 -9.37 -13.96
N GLY A 366 -13.01 -9.56 -12.64
CA GLY A 366 -13.44 -8.59 -11.63
C GLY A 366 -14.92 -8.67 -11.27
N ALA A 367 -15.66 -9.69 -11.76
CA ALA A 367 -17.04 -9.91 -11.38
C ALA A 367 -17.13 -10.58 -10.01
N ALA A 368 -18.11 -10.17 -9.20
CA ALA A 368 -18.33 -10.74 -7.87
C ALA A 368 -18.61 -12.26 -7.94
N TRP A 369 -18.10 -13.02 -6.98
CA TRP A 369 -18.39 -14.44 -6.88
C TRP A 369 -19.91 -14.66 -6.73
N PRO A 370 -20.46 -15.71 -7.36
CA PRO A 370 -21.90 -15.95 -7.33
C PRO A 370 -22.40 -16.38 -5.93
N ASP A 371 -21.54 -17.02 -5.15
CA ASP A 371 -21.84 -17.55 -3.83
C ASP A 371 -20.81 -17.12 -2.81
N GLN A 372 -21.23 -16.94 -1.56
CA GLN A 372 -20.31 -16.67 -0.48
C GLN A 372 -19.49 -17.92 -0.15
N ARG A 373 -18.19 -17.74 0.01
CA ARG A 373 -17.22 -18.80 0.31
C ARG A 373 -16.67 -18.65 1.73
N VAL A 374 -16.11 -19.73 2.22
CA VAL A 374 -15.36 -19.78 3.48
C VAL A 374 -13.88 -19.81 3.15
N TRP A 375 -13.08 -18.94 3.78
CA TRP A 375 -11.64 -18.95 3.61
C TRP A 375 -11.06 -20.23 4.23
N ASP A 376 -10.23 -20.93 3.47
CA ASP A 376 -9.55 -22.18 3.89
C ASP A 376 -8.24 -22.31 3.10
N PHE A 377 -7.13 -21.85 3.70
CA PHE A 377 -5.83 -21.86 3.04
C PHE A 377 -5.32 -23.27 2.75
N PRO A 378 -5.43 -24.27 3.68
CA PRO A 378 -5.09 -25.64 3.35
C PRO A 378 -5.76 -26.16 2.09
N THR A 379 -7.06 -25.95 1.92
CA THR A 379 -7.79 -26.33 0.70
C THR A 379 -7.24 -25.62 -0.54
N VAL A 380 -6.96 -24.32 -0.46
CA VAL A 380 -6.36 -23.59 -1.60
C VAL A 380 -5.02 -24.17 -2.00
N ARG A 381 -4.12 -24.37 -1.02
CA ARG A 381 -2.77 -24.90 -1.25
C ARG A 381 -2.77 -26.31 -1.89
N ASP A 382 -3.70 -27.16 -1.45
CA ASP A 382 -3.72 -28.58 -1.86
C ASP A 382 -4.50 -28.79 -3.16
N ALA A 383 -5.48 -27.92 -3.50
CA ALA A 383 -6.36 -28.09 -4.65
C ALA A 383 -5.94 -27.26 -5.89
N VAL A 384 -5.22 -26.14 -5.72
CA VAL A 384 -4.85 -25.28 -6.85
C VAL A 384 -3.52 -25.76 -7.47
N PRO A 385 -3.52 -26.16 -8.76
CA PRO A 385 -2.31 -26.62 -9.44
C PRO A 385 -1.42 -25.44 -9.82
N LEU A 386 -0.38 -25.17 -9.04
CA LEU A 386 0.64 -24.17 -9.34
C LEU A 386 1.77 -24.75 -10.19
N SER A 387 2.53 -23.88 -10.83
CA SER A 387 3.70 -24.26 -11.63
C SER A 387 4.75 -24.97 -10.75
N VAL A 388 5.51 -25.87 -11.37
CA VAL A 388 6.59 -26.59 -10.66
C VAL A 388 7.64 -25.60 -10.15
N GLY A 389 7.95 -25.68 -8.88
CA GLY A 389 8.89 -24.76 -8.23
C GLY A 389 8.25 -23.50 -7.66
N SER A 390 6.96 -23.29 -7.86
CA SER A 390 6.22 -22.21 -7.19
C SER A 390 5.92 -22.59 -5.73
N HIS A 391 6.04 -21.61 -4.85
CA HIS A 391 5.74 -21.76 -3.44
C HIS A 391 4.75 -20.71 -2.99
N LEU A 392 3.59 -21.16 -2.47
CA LEU A 392 2.51 -20.30 -1.99
C LEU A 392 2.45 -20.32 -0.45
N SER A 393 2.36 -19.17 0.17
CA SER A 393 2.14 -19.01 1.60
C SER A 393 1.09 -17.93 1.88
N VAL A 394 0.51 -17.95 3.08
CA VAL A 394 -0.45 -16.94 3.54
C VAL A 394 0.16 -16.07 4.62
N VAL A 395 -0.13 -14.78 4.58
CA VAL A 395 0.31 -13.80 5.58
C VAL A 395 -0.75 -13.73 6.68
N ALA A 396 -0.56 -14.52 7.73
CA ALA A 396 -1.58 -14.72 8.78
C ALA A 396 -2.05 -13.42 9.45
N GLU A 397 -1.17 -12.42 9.60
CA GLU A 397 -1.52 -11.13 10.22
C GLU A 397 -2.38 -10.21 9.32
N SER A 398 -2.49 -10.55 8.03
CA SER A 398 -3.26 -9.82 7.01
C SER A 398 -4.32 -10.70 6.35
N SER A 399 -4.70 -11.79 7.00
CA SER A 399 -5.65 -12.76 6.45
C SER A 399 -6.69 -13.16 7.49
N LEU A 400 -7.86 -13.53 7.02
CA LEU A 400 -8.88 -14.14 7.86
C LEU A 400 -8.39 -15.50 8.37
N PRO A 401 -8.84 -15.94 9.55
CA PRO A 401 -8.61 -17.31 9.99
C PRO A 401 -9.38 -18.29 9.09
N ASP A 402 -8.84 -19.52 8.95
CA ASP A 402 -9.55 -20.59 8.26
C ASP A 402 -10.91 -20.83 8.91
N GLY A 403 -11.94 -21.06 8.10
CA GLY A 403 -13.34 -21.18 8.52
C GLY A 403 -14.12 -19.86 8.54
N ALA A 404 -13.49 -18.72 8.34
CA ALA A 404 -14.20 -17.44 8.29
C ALA A 404 -14.86 -17.19 6.93
N PRO A 405 -16.08 -16.58 6.90
CA PRO A 405 -16.73 -16.24 5.63
C PRO A 405 -15.93 -15.16 4.90
N VAL A 406 -15.69 -15.35 3.61
CA VAL A 406 -15.04 -14.36 2.74
C VAL A 406 -15.97 -13.15 2.60
N PRO A 407 -15.52 -11.92 2.88
CA PRO A 407 -16.33 -10.72 2.70
C PRO A 407 -16.76 -10.54 1.24
N VAL A 408 -17.97 -10.06 1.02
CA VAL A 408 -18.38 -9.62 -0.31
C VAL A 408 -17.56 -8.40 -0.70
N TYR A 409 -17.05 -8.39 -1.93
CA TYR A 409 -16.28 -7.25 -2.42
C TYR A 409 -17.14 -5.99 -2.52
N ASP A 410 -16.69 -4.92 -1.85
CA ASP A 410 -17.25 -3.57 -1.99
C ASP A 410 -16.23 -2.66 -2.68
N PRO A 411 -16.53 -2.18 -3.90
CA PRO A 411 -15.66 -1.28 -4.64
C PRO A 411 -15.29 0.01 -3.88
N ALA A 412 -16.13 0.48 -2.96
CA ALA A 412 -15.87 1.67 -2.17
C ALA A 412 -14.91 1.43 -0.99
N ALA A 413 -14.92 0.21 -0.45
CA ALA A 413 -14.03 -0.22 0.62
C ALA A 413 -12.69 -0.75 0.09
N GLY A 414 -12.63 -1.13 -1.19
CA GLY A 414 -11.43 -1.59 -1.86
C GLY A 414 -10.79 -2.80 -1.17
N ALA A 415 -9.48 -2.76 -0.96
CA ALA A 415 -8.72 -3.83 -0.32
C ALA A 415 -9.11 -4.11 1.15
N ASN A 416 -9.90 -3.25 1.81
CA ASN A 416 -10.42 -3.53 3.15
C ASN A 416 -11.40 -4.71 3.20
N THR A 417 -11.89 -5.17 2.04
CA THR A 417 -12.75 -6.38 1.91
C THR A 417 -11.97 -7.65 1.58
N MET A 418 -10.64 -7.65 1.69
CA MET A 418 -9.84 -8.83 1.40
C MET A 418 -10.10 -9.96 2.40
N ALA A 419 -10.09 -11.20 1.90
CA ALA A 419 -10.07 -12.39 2.74
C ALA A 419 -8.67 -12.75 3.21
N ALA A 420 -7.68 -12.59 2.33
CA ALA A 420 -6.31 -12.96 2.64
C ALA A 420 -5.30 -12.17 1.81
N LEU A 421 -4.09 -12.11 2.33
CA LEU A 421 -2.89 -11.72 1.61
C LEU A 421 -2.01 -12.96 1.46
N CYS A 422 -1.74 -13.36 0.21
CA CYS A 422 -0.87 -14.48 -0.09
C CYS A 422 0.46 -13.99 -0.68
N LEU A 423 1.54 -14.70 -0.37
CA LEU A 423 2.85 -14.53 -1.01
C LEU A 423 3.14 -15.77 -1.86
N LEU A 424 3.53 -15.56 -3.10
CA LEU A 424 3.96 -16.60 -4.03
C LEU A 424 5.35 -16.28 -4.55
N SER A 425 6.28 -17.24 -4.50
CA SER A 425 7.59 -17.16 -5.15
C SER A 425 7.69 -18.21 -6.25
N ALA A 426 8.40 -17.87 -7.34
CA ALA A 426 8.63 -18.72 -8.50
C ALA A 426 9.97 -18.38 -9.17
N THR A 427 10.29 -19.07 -10.28
CA THR A 427 11.54 -18.89 -11.02
C THR A 427 11.64 -17.55 -11.75
N ASP A 428 10.49 -16.99 -12.18
CA ASP A 428 10.39 -15.80 -13.00
C ASP A 428 9.04 -15.09 -12.81
N PRO A 429 8.93 -13.80 -13.14
CA PRO A 429 7.71 -13.00 -12.90
C PRO A 429 6.51 -13.46 -13.75
N GLU A 430 6.73 -14.00 -14.93
CA GLU A 430 5.67 -14.52 -15.80
C GLU A 430 5.03 -15.78 -15.19
N THR A 431 5.83 -16.61 -14.54
CA THR A 431 5.34 -17.77 -13.79
C THR A 431 4.49 -17.33 -12.59
N VAL A 432 4.93 -16.31 -11.83
CA VAL A 432 4.12 -15.73 -10.74
C VAL A 432 2.78 -15.20 -11.26
N LEU A 433 2.81 -14.44 -12.36
CA LEU A 433 1.60 -13.89 -12.98
C LEU A 433 0.62 -14.99 -13.41
N ARG A 434 1.11 -16.05 -14.06
CA ARG A 434 0.31 -17.20 -14.48
C ARG A 434 -0.33 -17.92 -13.30
N ASP A 435 0.44 -18.15 -12.25
CA ASP A 435 -0.03 -18.85 -11.05
C ASP A 435 -1.04 -18.00 -10.28
N PHE A 436 -0.88 -16.68 -10.24
CA PHE A 436 -1.90 -15.79 -9.66
C PHE A 436 -3.22 -15.82 -10.44
N ARG A 437 -3.16 -15.86 -11.78
CA ARG A 437 -4.37 -16.03 -12.59
C ARG A 437 -5.05 -17.37 -12.30
N THR A 438 -4.26 -18.44 -12.23
CA THR A 438 -4.76 -19.78 -11.86
C THR A 438 -5.42 -19.77 -10.48
N LEU A 439 -4.80 -19.11 -9.48
CA LEU A 439 -5.38 -18.96 -8.15
C LEU A 439 -6.72 -18.22 -8.19
N VAL A 440 -6.74 -17.03 -8.81
CA VAL A 440 -7.95 -16.20 -8.88
C VAL A 440 -9.12 -16.96 -9.54
N ASP A 441 -8.86 -17.69 -10.62
CA ASP A 441 -9.88 -18.45 -11.33
C ASP A 441 -10.37 -19.68 -10.55
N ALA A 442 -9.46 -20.32 -9.76
CA ALA A 442 -9.79 -21.50 -8.99
C ALA A 442 -10.49 -21.22 -7.67
N LEU A 443 -10.15 -20.10 -7.00
CA LEU A 443 -10.66 -19.79 -5.65
C LEU A 443 -12.19 -19.93 -5.46
N PRO A 444 -13.07 -19.39 -6.33
CA PRO A 444 -14.52 -19.53 -6.16
C PRO A 444 -15.01 -20.96 -6.33
N GLN A 445 -14.19 -21.87 -6.83
CA GLN A 445 -14.55 -23.26 -7.09
C GLN A 445 -14.02 -24.21 -6.02
N VAL A 446 -12.80 -23.95 -5.52
CA VAL A 446 -12.16 -24.83 -4.53
C VAL A 446 -12.54 -24.49 -3.10
N LEU A 447 -12.80 -23.21 -2.78
CA LEU A 447 -13.20 -22.80 -1.45
C LEU A 447 -14.58 -23.34 -1.07
N PRO A 448 -14.76 -23.83 0.19
CA PRO A 448 -16.05 -24.30 0.69
C PRO A 448 -17.13 -23.21 0.59
N GLN A 449 -18.37 -23.62 0.30
CA GLN A 449 -19.52 -22.71 0.32
C GLN A 449 -19.98 -22.47 1.76
N VAL A 450 -20.48 -21.27 2.03
CA VAL A 450 -21.26 -21.02 3.25
C VAL A 450 -22.57 -21.79 3.11
N LEU A 451 -22.76 -22.83 3.94
CA LEU A 451 -24.02 -23.54 3.98
C LEU A 451 -25.09 -22.61 4.58
N PRO A 452 -26.34 -22.57 4.01
CA PRO A 452 -27.42 -21.91 4.67
C PRO A 452 -27.57 -22.54 6.08
N THR A 453 -27.57 -21.74 7.11
CA THR A 453 -28.00 -22.21 8.45
C THR A 453 -29.47 -22.55 8.32
N ASP A 454 -29.78 -23.85 8.14
CA ASP A 454 -31.13 -24.34 8.29
C ASP A 454 -31.64 -23.89 9.66
N GLY A 455 -32.74 -23.16 9.67
CA GLY A 455 -33.30 -22.55 10.86
C GLY A 455 -33.49 -23.57 11.98
N ILE A 456 -32.62 -23.50 12.96
CA ILE A 456 -32.89 -24.08 14.27
C ILE A 456 -33.95 -23.16 14.89
N MET A 457 -35.23 -23.57 14.72
CA MET A 457 -36.30 -23.08 15.56
C MET A 457 -35.94 -23.52 16.99
N GLU A 458 -35.50 -22.61 17.83
CA GLU A 458 -35.57 -22.82 19.28
C GLU A 458 -37.04 -22.97 19.66
N VAL A 459 -37.41 -24.18 19.92
CA VAL A 459 -38.69 -24.48 20.62
C VAL A 459 -38.48 -24.05 22.06
N GLN A 460 -39.03 -22.89 22.40
CA GLN A 460 -39.22 -22.50 23.81
C GLN A 460 -40.08 -23.56 24.50
N SER A 461 -39.50 -24.18 25.50
CA SER A 461 -40.23 -24.91 26.54
C SER A 461 -40.07 -24.19 27.88
#